data_acfd674eb3cc9b8a0fb9fe91da5992af
#
_entry.id   acfd674eb3cc9b8a0fb9fe91da5992af
#
_cell.length_a   1.000
_cell.length_b   1.000
_cell.length_c   1.000
_cell.angle_alpha   90.00
_cell.angle_beta   90.00
_cell.angle_gamma   90.00
#
_symmetry.space_group_name_H-M   'P 1'
#
loop_
_entity.id
_entity.type
_entity.pdbx_description
1 polymer ?
#
loop_
_entity_poly.entity_id
_entity_poly.type
_entity_poly.pdbx_seq_one_letter_code
_entity_poly.pdbx_strand_id
1 'polypeptide(L)'
;RLTDTGYKIHLDVEAAARLAAIVEMYPKRHPEELLGELIGAALEELEKSFPYVKGSTVVATDEEGDPLYEDVGPTPRFLASSRRHLQDLSSAGDKPKH
;
A
#
# COMPACT_ATOMS: atom_id res chain seq x y z
N ARG A 1 -0.77 9.00 -10.26
CA ARG A 1 -1.75 8.93 -11.37
C ARG A 1 -2.81 7.90 -11.07
N LEU A 2 -4.06 8.22 -11.41
CA LEU A 2 -5.19 7.33 -11.13
C LEU A 2 -5.24 6.17 -12.13
N THR A 3 -5.74 5.04 -11.66
CA THR A 3 -5.96 3.86 -12.50
C THR A 3 -7.44 3.74 -12.85
N ASP A 4 -7.75 2.83 -13.78
CA ASP A 4 -9.14 2.47 -14.08
C ASP A 4 -9.69 1.43 -13.10
N THR A 5 -8.83 0.89 -12.22
CA THR A 5 -9.24 -0.10 -11.23
C THR A 5 -10.07 0.57 -10.15
N GLY A 6 -11.30 0.12 -10.00
CA GLY A 6 -12.20 0.62 -8.98
C GLY A 6 -12.77 -0.51 -8.15
N TYR A 7 -13.17 -0.18 -6.94
CA TYR A 7 -13.78 -1.12 -6.01
C TYR A 7 -15.05 -0.50 -5.44
N LYS A 8 -16.13 -1.26 -5.44
CA LYS A 8 -17.34 -0.84 -4.72
C LYS A 8 -17.32 -1.54 -3.36
N ILE A 9 -17.26 -0.75 -2.31
CA ILE A 9 -17.21 -1.28 -0.95
C ILE A 9 -18.32 -0.69 -0.10
N HIS A 10 -18.75 -1.45 0.89
CA HIS A 10 -19.68 -0.98 1.91
C HIS A 10 -18.91 -0.89 3.23
N LEU A 11 -18.87 0.29 3.80
CA LEU A 11 -18.17 0.52 5.07
C LEU A 11 -19.05 0.11 6.23
N ASP A 12 -18.42 -0.32 7.32
CA ASP A 12 -19.18 -0.52 8.55
C ASP A 12 -19.68 0.84 9.07
N VAL A 13 -20.59 0.82 10.02
CA VAL A 13 -21.23 2.03 10.53
C VAL A 13 -20.23 3.02 11.10
N GLU A 14 -19.27 2.53 11.89
CA GLU A 14 -18.26 3.41 12.50
C GLU A 14 -17.34 4.05 11.48
N ALA A 15 -16.84 3.26 10.52
CA ALA A 15 -15.98 3.80 9.48
C ALA A 15 -16.73 4.80 8.61
N ALA A 16 -17.98 4.51 8.28
CA ALA A 16 -18.81 5.42 7.48
C ALA A 16 -19.02 6.75 8.21
N ALA A 17 -19.29 6.69 9.53
CA ALA A 17 -19.47 7.90 10.32
C ALA A 17 -18.19 8.73 10.39
N ARG A 18 -17.05 8.10 10.58
CA ARG A 18 -15.75 8.80 10.62
C ARG A 18 -15.41 9.42 9.28
N LEU A 19 -15.66 8.71 8.19
CA LEU A 19 -15.41 9.25 6.86
C LEU A 19 -16.32 10.45 6.59
N ALA A 20 -17.62 10.35 6.92
CA ALA A 20 -18.54 11.45 6.76
C ALA A 20 -18.09 12.69 7.54
N ALA A 21 -17.56 12.49 8.76
CA ALA A 21 -17.03 13.59 9.55
C ALA A 21 -15.83 14.26 8.88
N ILE A 22 -14.91 13.50 8.33
CA ILE A 22 -13.75 14.05 7.62
C ILE A 22 -14.20 14.82 6.38
N VAL A 23 -15.14 14.29 5.61
CA VAL A 23 -15.68 14.97 4.45
C VAL A 23 -16.32 16.32 4.84
N GLU A 24 -17.05 16.33 5.94
CA GLU A 24 -17.68 17.56 6.45
C GLU A 24 -16.64 18.61 6.88
N MET A 25 -15.54 18.16 7.49
CA MET A 25 -14.46 19.04 7.94
C MET A 25 -13.68 19.69 6.79
N TYR A 26 -13.68 19.06 5.63
CA TYR A 26 -12.94 19.55 4.47
C TYR A 26 -13.88 19.74 3.27
N PRO A 27 -14.81 20.70 3.34
CA PRO A 27 -15.87 20.83 2.34
C PRO A 27 -15.39 21.22 0.93
N LYS A 28 -14.15 21.71 0.81
CA LYS A 28 -13.57 22.05 -0.49
C LYS A 28 -12.84 20.88 -1.14
N ARG A 29 -12.65 19.78 -0.40
CA ARG A 29 -12.00 18.60 -0.93
C ARG A 29 -13.05 17.65 -1.51
N HIS A 30 -12.68 17.01 -2.61
CA HIS A 30 -13.54 15.98 -3.20
C HIS A 30 -13.51 14.73 -2.34
N PRO A 31 -14.67 14.18 -1.93
CA PRO A 31 -14.68 13.00 -1.05
C PRO A 31 -13.88 11.81 -1.56
N GLU A 32 -13.92 11.57 -2.86
CA GLU A 32 -13.20 10.43 -3.44
C GLU A 32 -11.68 10.62 -3.38
N GLU A 33 -11.20 11.87 -3.50
CA GLU A 33 -9.78 12.17 -3.33
C GLU A 33 -9.33 11.92 -1.89
N LEU A 34 -10.14 12.38 -0.92
CA LEU A 34 -9.86 12.14 0.48
C LEU A 34 -9.79 10.65 0.78
N LEU A 35 -10.74 9.89 0.25
CA LEU A 35 -10.78 8.45 0.45
C LEU A 35 -9.55 7.77 -0.15
N GLY A 36 -9.14 8.17 -1.35
CA GLY A 36 -7.93 7.63 -1.98
C GLY A 36 -6.69 7.89 -1.16
N GLU A 37 -6.53 9.10 -0.64
CA GLU A 37 -5.39 9.44 0.22
C GLU A 37 -5.40 8.64 1.51
N LEU A 38 -6.57 8.43 2.11
CA LEU A 38 -6.71 7.65 3.33
C LEU A 38 -6.34 6.19 3.10
N ILE A 39 -6.76 5.62 1.97
CA ILE A 39 -6.40 4.25 1.62
C ILE A 39 -4.89 4.13 1.43
N GLY A 40 -4.27 5.10 0.74
CA GLY A 40 -2.82 5.10 0.58
C GLY A 40 -2.08 5.12 1.91
N ALA A 41 -2.52 5.98 2.83
CA ALA A 41 -1.92 6.05 4.16
C ALA A 41 -2.11 4.75 4.94
N ALA A 42 -3.30 4.13 4.85
CA ALA A 42 -3.58 2.87 5.53
C ALA A 42 -2.70 1.74 5.01
N LEU A 43 -2.47 1.70 3.70
CA LEU A 43 -1.60 0.69 3.09
C LEU A 43 -0.15 0.85 3.54
N GLU A 44 0.34 2.08 3.67
CA GLU A 44 1.67 2.33 4.21
C GLU A 44 1.80 1.85 5.65
N GLU A 45 0.79 2.13 6.48
CA GLU A 45 0.80 1.67 7.87
C GLU A 45 0.73 0.15 7.98
N LEU A 46 -0.05 -0.49 7.12
CA LEU A 46 -0.11 -1.95 7.06
C LEU A 46 1.25 -2.54 6.73
N GLU A 47 1.93 -2.00 5.75
CA GLU A 47 3.26 -2.46 5.36
C GLU A 47 4.25 -2.37 6.52
N LYS A 48 4.24 -1.26 7.25
CA LYS A 48 5.10 -1.07 8.41
C LYS A 48 4.82 -2.09 9.52
N SER A 49 3.62 -2.64 9.56
CA SER A 49 3.22 -3.60 10.59
C SER A 49 3.68 -5.02 10.30
N PHE A 50 4.19 -5.29 9.10
CA PHE A 50 4.64 -6.64 8.75
C PHE A 50 5.84 -7.05 9.60
N PRO A 51 5.82 -8.24 10.21
CA PRO A 51 6.92 -8.68 11.04
C PRO A 51 8.12 -9.12 10.21
N TYR A 52 9.31 -8.86 10.73
CA TYR A 52 10.53 -9.47 10.23
C TYR A 52 10.57 -10.92 10.71
N VAL A 53 10.78 -11.85 9.80
CA VAL A 53 10.92 -13.26 10.14
C VAL A 53 12.29 -13.71 9.64
N LYS A 54 13.18 -14.04 10.58
CA LYS A 54 14.56 -14.41 10.29
C LYS A 54 14.62 -15.74 9.51
N GLY A 55 15.25 -15.70 8.34
CA GLY A 55 15.54 -16.89 7.57
C GLY A 55 16.89 -17.49 7.95
N SER A 56 17.33 -18.48 7.18
CA SER A 56 18.59 -19.17 7.43
C SER A 56 19.74 -18.68 6.54
N THR A 57 19.44 -17.89 5.52
CA THR A 57 20.44 -17.42 4.57
C THR A 57 20.98 -16.05 5.00
N VAL A 58 22.31 -15.92 5.07
CA VAL A 58 22.96 -14.65 5.33
C VAL A 58 23.01 -13.87 4.02
N VAL A 59 22.43 -12.65 3.99
CA VAL A 59 22.35 -11.82 2.78
C VAL A 59 23.30 -10.63 2.81
N ALA A 60 23.82 -10.29 4.00
CA ALA A 60 24.75 -9.17 4.16
C ALA A 60 25.36 -9.25 5.53
N THR A 61 26.30 -8.31 5.82
CA THR A 61 26.80 -8.10 7.18
C THR A 61 26.57 -6.64 7.55
N ASP A 62 26.36 -6.38 8.83
CA ASP A 62 26.19 -5.02 9.30
C ASP A 62 27.55 -4.33 9.50
N GLU A 63 27.54 -3.09 10.00
CA GLU A 63 28.76 -2.29 10.21
C GLU A 63 29.70 -2.94 11.23
N GLU A 64 29.17 -3.75 12.13
CA GLU A 64 29.93 -4.44 13.17
C GLU A 64 30.43 -5.81 12.72
N GLY A 65 30.10 -6.23 11.49
CA GLY A 65 30.49 -7.53 10.94
C GLY A 65 29.55 -8.67 11.30
N ASP A 66 28.42 -8.36 11.95
CA ASP A 66 27.44 -9.40 12.29
C ASP A 66 26.59 -9.78 11.07
N PRO A 67 26.21 -11.07 10.96
CA PRO A 67 25.42 -11.49 9.79
C PRO A 67 24.01 -10.96 9.84
N LEU A 68 23.53 -10.51 8.67
CA LEU A 68 22.14 -10.15 8.47
C LEU A 68 21.47 -11.27 7.69
N TYR A 69 20.39 -11.80 8.25
CA TYR A 69 19.66 -12.91 7.66
C TYR A 69 18.50 -12.43 6.82
N GLU A 70 18.18 -13.18 5.79
CA GLU A 70 17.05 -12.82 4.93
C GLU A 70 15.76 -12.76 5.73
N ASP A 71 14.88 -11.88 5.30
CA ASP A 71 13.52 -11.80 5.84
C ASP A 71 12.64 -12.77 5.06
N VAL A 72 12.15 -13.81 5.72
CA VAL A 72 11.21 -14.78 5.12
C VAL A 72 9.77 -14.50 5.55
N GLY A 73 9.53 -13.33 6.11
CA GLY A 73 8.19 -12.86 6.46
C GLY A 73 7.45 -12.26 5.28
N PRO A 74 6.36 -11.52 5.54
CA PRO A 74 5.51 -11.00 4.46
C PRO A 74 6.12 -9.87 3.63
N THR A 75 7.08 -9.09 4.18
CA THR A 75 7.59 -7.90 3.48
C THR A 75 8.19 -8.19 2.10
N PRO A 76 9.12 -9.17 1.93
CA PRO A 76 9.69 -9.42 0.61
C PRO A 76 8.64 -9.85 -0.41
N ARG A 77 7.68 -10.66 0.01
CA ARG A 77 6.58 -11.11 -0.85
C ARG A 77 5.70 -9.92 -1.25
N PHE A 78 5.39 -9.06 -0.29
CA PHE A 78 4.60 -7.86 -0.56
C PHE A 78 5.31 -6.93 -1.55
N LEU A 79 6.60 -6.68 -1.35
CA LEU A 79 7.37 -5.80 -2.22
C LEU A 79 7.47 -6.34 -3.64
N ALA A 80 7.72 -7.64 -3.80
CA ALA A 80 7.81 -8.27 -5.12
C ALA A 80 6.46 -8.21 -5.85
N SER A 81 5.38 -8.53 -5.14
CA SER A 81 4.04 -8.53 -5.71
C SER A 81 3.58 -7.11 -6.08
N SER A 82 3.79 -6.13 -5.19
CA SER A 82 3.38 -4.77 -5.46
C SER A 82 4.17 -4.15 -6.61
N ARG A 83 5.47 -4.49 -6.74
CA ARG A 83 6.28 -4.04 -7.87
C ARG A 83 5.74 -4.57 -9.20
N ARG A 84 5.38 -5.84 -9.23
CA ARG A 84 4.80 -6.45 -10.43
C ARG A 84 3.48 -5.77 -10.80
N HIS A 85 2.60 -5.56 -9.83
CA HIS A 85 1.33 -4.88 -10.08
C HIS A 85 1.53 -3.43 -10.49
N LEU A 86 2.53 -2.75 -9.90
CA LEU A 86 2.84 -1.38 -10.28
C LEU A 86 3.26 -1.30 -11.76
N GLN A 87 4.09 -2.25 -12.20
CA GLN A 87 4.50 -2.30 -13.61
C GLN A 87 3.30 -2.56 -14.52
N ASP A 88 2.45 -3.50 -14.16
CA ASP A 88 1.28 -3.85 -14.96
C ASP A 88 0.29 -2.68 -15.05
N LEU A 89 0.01 -2.02 -13.94
CA LEU A 89 -0.91 -0.88 -13.90
C LEU A 89 -0.34 0.33 -14.65
N SER A 90 0.96 0.57 -14.53
CA SER A 90 1.62 1.67 -15.24
C SER A 90 1.63 1.42 -16.75
N SER A 91 1.92 0.19 -17.17
CA SER A 91 1.92 -0.19 -18.58
C SER A 91 0.53 -0.07 -19.19
N ALA A 92 -0.51 -0.48 -18.47
CA ALA A 92 -1.89 -0.36 -18.94
C ALA A 92 -2.27 1.10 -19.17
N GLY A 93 -1.80 2.02 -18.28
CA GLY A 93 -2.07 3.44 -18.42
C GLY A 93 -1.36 4.09 -19.60
N ASP A 94 -0.28 3.46 -20.10
CA ASP A 94 0.54 3.99 -21.19
C ASP A 94 0.19 3.41 -22.56
N LYS A 95 -0.74 2.47 -22.63
CA LYS A 95 -1.14 1.89 -23.90
C LYS A 95 -1.82 2.92 -24.80
N PRO A 96 -1.45 2.95 -26.10
CA PRO A 96 -2.12 3.86 -27.01
C PRO A 96 -3.60 3.50 -27.15
N LYS A 97 -4.42 4.53 -27.27
CA LYS A 97 -5.84 4.35 -27.55
C LYS A 97 -6.03 4.18 -29.05
N HIS A 98 -6.82 3.22 -29.40
CA HIS A 98 -7.20 2.99 -30.79
C HIS A 98 -8.59 3.48 -31.06
#